data_684caf99e85d8fba88f100185feef594
#
_entry.id   684caf99e85d8fba88f100185feef594
#
_cell.length_a   1.000
_cell.length_b   1.000
_cell.length_c   1.000
_cell.angle_alpha   90.00
_cell.angle_beta   90.00
_cell.angle_gamma   90.00
#
_symmetry.space_group_name_H-M   'P 1'
#
loop_
_entity.id
_entity.type
_entity.pdbx_description
1 polymer ?
#
loop_
_entity_poly.entity_id
_entity_poly.type
_entity_poly.pdbx_seq_one_letter_code
_entity_poly.pdbx_strand_id
1 'polypeptide(L)'
;VHLPFSLFLALRFIKPKRTFLSVITVVSVLGVTLGIAVMILVISVMTGFDLELRRKVLGFEPHLIADAEGYPVEKWREAAGFLARKKGIRGASAFVRGPVLLASEAGAVRAAGIRGIDSQLDFYSQNLREMVVGGEFRLDNESVVMGIGLARSLGLLIGQKVTIYPAKDFSPVLKALEEAESSPDPKKSLDKIRALVLPLEVTLAGVFQSGREQYDSEILLVSLQNAQDLYNLKDAVHGIGAWLREPYSAPLAAQKLAPHMPEHLRLYTWIDENKEIFDAIRMERNTLFFLLLFIVVVAAFSIMNTLITVTVMKTREIGVMKALGANRAQIIWVFLTQGMIVGILGNVTGVALGLTVLSWRNEFKDWLSARMGIQIFPPGIYQFSEIPAEIIPSWIAIIC
;
A
#
# COMPACT_ATOMS: atom_id res chain seq x y z
N VAL A 1 49.97 -18.06 14.56
CA VAL A 1 48.90 -17.23 15.10
C VAL A 1 48.40 -17.89 16.35
N HIS A 2 48.82 -17.36 17.56
CA HIS A 2 48.32 -17.85 18.84
C HIS A 2 46.87 -17.38 19.04
N LEU A 3 45.92 -18.27 18.73
CA LEU A 3 44.49 -18.04 19.04
C LEU A 3 44.31 -17.95 20.57
N PRO A 4 43.52 -17.02 21.10
CA PRO A 4 43.19 -17.00 22.52
C PRO A 4 42.66 -18.35 22.97
N PHE A 5 43.07 -18.82 24.14
CA PHE A 5 42.71 -20.14 24.69
C PHE A 5 41.22 -20.46 24.62
N SER A 6 40.36 -19.45 24.90
CA SER A 6 38.91 -19.57 24.84
C SER A 6 38.39 -19.85 23.42
N LEU A 7 38.94 -19.18 22.40
CA LEU A 7 38.54 -19.35 21.00
C LEU A 7 39.01 -20.72 20.46
N PHE A 8 40.23 -21.15 20.80
CA PHE A 8 40.75 -22.47 20.40
C PHE A 8 39.87 -23.59 20.95
N LEU A 9 39.51 -23.56 22.23
CA LEU A 9 38.65 -24.56 22.84
C LEU A 9 37.21 -24.49 22.32
N ALA A 10 36.63 -23.30 22.14
CA ALA A 10 35.30 -23.16 21.58
C ALA A 10 35.18 -23.75 20.18
N LEU A 11 36.14 -23.47 19.28
CA LEU A 11 36.19 -24.07 17.95
C LEU A 11 36.37 -25.61 17.99
N ARG A 12 37.13 -26.13 18.95
CA ARG A 12 37.30 -27.58 19.13
C ARG A 12 36.02 -28.26 19.64
N PHE A 13 35.21 -27.57 20.43
CA PHE A 13 33.93 -28.07 20.92
C PHE A 13 32.82 -28.06 19.85
N ILE A 14 32.91 -27.19 18.86
CA ILE A 14 31.97 -27.10 17.74
C ILE A 14 32.27 -28.11 16.64
N LYS A 15 33.54 -28.63 16.55
CA LYS A 15 33.88 -29.65 15.53
C LYS A 15 32.98 -30.88 15.67
N PRO A 16 32.27 -31.29 14.58
CA PRO A 16 31.34 -32.41 14.62
C PRO A 16 32.10 -33.72 14.86
N LYS A 17 32.14 -34.18 16.08
CA LYS A 17 32.34 -35.59 16.38
C LYS A 17 30.95 -36.21 16.40
N ARG A 18 30.78 -37.46 15.95
CA ARG A 18 29.50 -38.23 15.91
C ARG A 18 28.88 -38.40 17.32
N THR A 19 28.63 -37.30 18.02
CA THR A 19 28.19 -37.25 19.42
C THR A 19 26.92 -36.39 19.49
N PHE A 20 26.02 -36.70 20.36
CA PHE A 20 24.74 -35.98 20.67
C PHE A 20 24.91 -34.46 20.82
N LEU A 21 26.07 -33.99 21.28
CA LEU A 21 26.45 -32.56 21.37
C LEU A 21 26.46 -31.86 20.01
N SER A 22 26.83 -32.55 18.94
CA SER A 22 26.80 -31.96 17.59
C SER A 22 25.39 -31.68 17.11
N VAL A 23 24.43 -32.57 17.44
CA VAL A 23 23.00 -32.39 17.07
C VAL A 23 22.40 -31.19 17.77
N ILE A 24 22.65 -30.99 19.06
CA ILE A 24 22.16 -29.86 19.85
C ILE A 24 22.66 -28.54 19.25
N THR A 25 23.94 -28.46 18.93
CA THR A 25 24.53 -27.25 18.32
C THR A 25 23.92 -26.96 16.94
N VAL A 26 23.72 -27.98 16.11
CA VAL A 26 23.09 -27.85 14.79
C VAL A 26 21.65 -27.33 14.92
N VAL A 27 20.87 -27.92 15.83
CA VAL A 27 19.48 -27.49 16.09
C VAL A 27 19.43 -26.01 16.54
N SER A 28 20.40 -25.58 17.38
CA SER A 28 20.47 -24.19 17.82
C SER A 28 20.85 -23.24 16.70
N VAL A 29 21.84 -23.62 15.85
CA VAL A 29 22.17 -22.81 14.66
C VAL A 29 20.97 -22.72 13.73
N LEU A 30 20.26 -23.82 13.48
CA LEU A 30 19.04 -23.83 12.66
C LEU A 30 17.94 -22.94 13.25
N GLY A 31 17.74 -22.94 14.57
CA GLY A 31 16.75 -22.07 15.23
C GLY A 31 17.04 -20.59 15.00
N VAL A 32 18.32 -20.18 15.20
CA VAL A 32 18.74 -18.78 14.93
C VAL A 32 18.65 -18.46 13.44
N THR A 33 19.10 -19.36 12.57
CA THR A 33 19.02 -19.23 11.10
C THR A 33 17.58 -18.96 10.64
N LEU A 34 16.64 -19.80 11.08
CA LEU A 34 15.22 -19.65 10.73
C LEU A 34 14.63 -18.35 11.28
N GLY A 35 14.95 -18.00 12.53
CA GLY A 35 14.48 -16.76 13.14
C GLY A 35 14.90 -15.52 12.35
N ILE A 36 16.17 -15.44 11.97
CA ILE A 36 16.71 -14.32 11.18
C ILE A 36 16.16 -14.33 9.76
N ALA A 37 16.10 -15.48 9.11
CA ALA A 37 15.55 -15.59 7.75
C ALA A 37 14.10 -15.14 7.68
N VAL A 38 13.25 -15.57 8.63
CA VAL A 38 11.85 -15.12 8.73
C VAL A 38 11.76 -13.62 8.99
N MET A 39 12.59 -13.08 9.88
CA MET A 39 12.63 -11.64 10.17
C MET A 39 12.95 -10.82 8.92
N ILE A 40 13.98 -11.19 8.16
CA ILE A 40 14.37 -10.53 6.93
C ILE A 40 13.23 -10.59 5.90
N LEU A 41 12.62 -11.77 5.72
CA LEU A 41 11.54 -11.97 4.78
C LEU A 41 10.32 -11.11 5.12
N VAL A 42 9.86 -11.15 6.36
CA VAL A 42 8.69 -10.40 6.81
C VAL A 42 8.91 -8.88 6.69
N ILE A 43 10.04 -8.38 7.17
CA ILE A 43 10.33 -6.93 7.12
C ILE A 43 10.47 -6.46 5.67
N SER A 44 11.17 -7.22 4.81
CA SER A 44 11.37 -6.84 3.40
C SER A 44 10.06 -6.84 2.61
N VAL A 45 9.20 -7.85 2.80
CA VAL A 45 7.90 -7.92 2.12
C VAL A 45 6.97 -6.80 2.61
N MET A 46 6.90 -6.56 3.92
CA MET A 46 6.07 -5.47 4.47
C MET A 46 6.54 -4.09 4.02
N THR A 47 7.85 -3.88 3.97
CA THR A 47 8.39 -2.61 3.48
C THR A 47 8.09 -2.43 1.99
N GLY A 48 8.24 -3.48 1.20
CA GLY A 48 7.90 -3.46 -0.22
C GLY A 48 6.41 -3.18 -0.46
N PHE A 49 5.55 -3.80 0.33
CA PHE A 49 4.10 -3.58 0.28
C PHE A 49 3.72 -2.12 0.62
N ASP A 50 4.25 -1.56 1.72
CA ASP A 50 4.00 -0.15 2.13
C ASP A 50 4.47 0.83 1.04
N LEU A 51 5.66 0.63 0.47
CA LEU A 51 6.20 1.48 -0.58
C LEU A 51 5.37 1.40 -1.87
N GLU A 52 4.96 0.21 -2.26
CA GLU A 52 4.17 0.03 -3.48
C GLU A 52 2.76 0.61 -3.35
N LEU A 53 2.11 0.42 -2.20
CA LEU A 53 0.83 1.09 -1.92
C LEU A 53 0.95 2.61 -1.99
N ARG A 54 2.01 3.17 -1.38
CA ARG A 54 2.26 4.62 -1.45
C ARG A 54 2.46 5.09 -2.88
N ARG A 55 3.22 4.38 -3.70
CA ARG A 55 3.41 4.71 -5.12
C ARG A 55 2.09 4.74 -5.89
N LYS A 56 1.24 3.74 -5.68
CA LYS A 56 -0.07 3.66 -6.35
C LYS A 56 -1.03 4.77 -5.91
N VAL A 57 -1.04 5.14 -4.63
CA VAL A 57 -1.83 6.27 -4.14
C VAL A 57 -1.32 7.57 -4.76
N LEU A 58 -0.01 7.80 -4.71
CA LEU A 58 0.62 9.03 -5.19
C LEU A 58 0.51 9.23 -6.71
N GLY A 59 0.35 8.16 -7.47
CA GLY A 59 0.18 8.26 -8.93
C GLY A 59 -1.16 8.88 -9.33
N PHE A 60 -2.20 8.70 -8.52
CA PHE A 60 -3.56 9.13 -8.85
C PHE A 60 -4.06 10.31 -8.01
N GLU A 61 -3.66 10.41 -6.74
CA GLU A 61 -4.15 11.44 -5.83
C GLU A 61 -3.23 12.66 -5.77
N PRO A 62 -3.80 13.88 -5.58
CA PRO A 62 -2.98 15.04 -5.26
C PRO A 62 -2.30 14.88 -3.91
N HIS A 63 -1.11 15.48 -3.75
CA HIS A 63 -0.32 15.34 -2.53
C HIS A 63 -0.86 16.21 -1.38
N LEU A 64 -1.47 17.35 -1.70
CA LEU A 64 -2.19 18.22 -0.80
C LEU A 64 -3.58 18.46 -1.36
N ILE A 65 -4.55 18.52 -0.49
CA ILE A 65 -5.95 18.75 -0.81
C ILE A 65 -6.44 19.91 0.05
N ALA A 66 -7.02 20.91 -0.59
CA ALA A 66 -7.71 22.01 0.09
C ALA A 66 -9.19 21.96 -0.26
N ASP A 67 -10.05 21.82 0.71
CA ASP A 67 -11.50 21.84 0.54
C ASP A 67 -12.21 22.60 1.68
N ALA A 68 -13.50 22.78 1.56
CA ALA A 68 -14.36 23.45 2.54
C ALA A 68 -15.28 22.46 3.27
N GLU A 69 -14.79 21.22 3.57
CA GLU A 69 -15.54 20.21 4.34
C GLU A 69 -16.94 19.89 3.78
N GLY A 70 -17.03 19.74 2.47
CA GLY A 70 -18.28 19.40 1.79
C GLY A 70 -19.06 20.62 1.25
N TYR A 71 -18.62 21.83 1.55
CA TYR A 71 -19.18 23.03 0.92
C TYR A 71 -18.44 23.36 -0.39
N PRO A 72 -19.14 23.96 -1.38
CA PRO A 72 -18.50 24.40 -2.61
C PRO A 72 -17.49 25.53 -2.38
N VAL A 73 -16.34 25.43 -3.05
CA VAL A 73 -15.29 26.45 -3.04
C VAL A 73 -15.50 27.39 -4.23
N GLU A 74 -15.97 28.62 -3.98
CA GLU A 74 -16.30 29.57 -5.05
C GLU A 74 -15.07 30.24 -5.67
N LYS A 75 -14.16 30.77 -4.86
CA LYS A 75 -12.95 31.49 -5.33
C LYS A 75 -11.73 30.57 -5.49
N TRP A 76 -11.94 29.40 -6.03
CA TRP A 76 -10.90 28.38 -6.12
C TRP A 76 -9.67 28.77 -6.94
N ARG A 77 -9.85 29.65 -7.98
CA ARG A 77 -8.72 30.09 -8.83
C ARG A 77 -7.69 30.90 -8.05
N GLU A 78 -8.12 31.69 -7.07
CA GLU A 78 -7.21 32.45 -6.19
C GLU A 78 -6.40 31.49 -5.30
N ALA A 79 -7.09 30.54 -4.68
CA ALA A 79 -6.45 29.54 -3.80
C ALA A 79 -5.54 28.58 -4.58
N ALA A 80 -5.94 28.12 -5.77
CA ALA A 80 -5.09 27.32 -6.65
C ALA A 80 -3.85 28.10 -7.10
N GLY A 81 -4.02 29.37 -7.48
CA GLY A 81 -2.92 30.27 -7.85
C GLY A 81 -1.99 30.57 -6.66
N PHE A 82 -2.52 30.66 -5.44
CA PHE A 82 -1.70 30.80 -4.24
C PHE A 82 -0.84 29.54 -4.00
N LEU A 83 -1.43 28.35 -4.07
CA LEU A 83 -0.71 27.08 -3.89
C LEU A 83 0.33 26.89 -4.99
N ALA A 84 -0.01 27.10 -6.26
CA ALA A 84 0.88 26.88 -7.39
C ALA A 84 2.18 27.73 -7.34
N ARG A 85 2.11 28.93 -6.70
CA ARG A 85 3.29 29.82 -6.56
C ARG A 85 4.24 29.43 -5.43
N LYS A 86 3.87 28.48 -4.58
CA LYS A 86 4.69 28.10 -3.43
C LYS A 86 5.86 27.20 -3.81
N LYS A 87 7.02 27.46 -3.18
CA LYS A 87 8.23 26.67 -3.42
C LYS A 87 7.98 25.19 -3.07
N GLY A 88 8.31 24.30 -3.99
CA GLY A 88 8.15 22.86 -3.82
C GLY A 88 6.83 22.32 -4.38
N ILE A 89 5.89 23.17 -4.78
CA ILE A 89 4.68 22.76 -5.50
C ILE A 89 4.98 22.76 -7.01
N ARG A 90 4.56 21.70 -7.71
CA ARG A 90 4.67 21.56 -9.18
C ARG A 90 3.49 22.21 -9.87
N GLY A 91 2.29 22.09 -9.29
CA GLY A 91 1.05 22.62 -9.83
C GLY A 91 -0.09 22.42 -8.85
N ALA A 92 -1.17 23.15 -9.08
CA ALA A 92 -2.42 23.02 -8.35
C ALA A 92 -3.58 23.08 -9.35
N SER A 93 -4.59 22.23 -9.16
CA SER A 93 -5.76 22.12 -10.02
C SER A 93 -7.02 21.94 -9.19
N ALA A 94 -8.11 22.48 -9.65
CA ALA A 94 -9.42 22.24 -9.06
C ALA A 94 -9.95 20.87 -9.44
N PHE A 95 -10.80 20.32 -8.58
CA PHE A 95 -11.53 19.10 -8.88
C PHE A 95 -12.97 19.17 -8.34
N VAL A 96 -13.83 18.44 -9.03
CA VAL A 96 -15.17 18.08 -8.55
C VAL A 96 -15.23 16.57 -8.41
N ARG A 97 -15.68 16.05 -7.28
CA ARG A 97 -15.81 14.61 -7.05
C ARG A 97 -17.13 14.29 -6.36
N GLY A 98 -17.66 13.11 -6.60
CA GLY A 98 -18.85 12.65 -5.93
C GLY A 98 -19.38 11.36 -6.53
N PRO A 99 -20.41 10.75 -5.93
CA PRO A 99 -21.05 9.54 -6.42
C PRO A 99 -21.96 9.83 -7.61
N VAL A 100 -21.98 8.91 -8.57
CA VAL A 100 -22.86 8.91 -9.74
C VAL A 100 -23.41 7.52 -10.01
N LEU A 101 -24.50 7.43 -10.76
CA LEU A 101 -24.94 6.19 -11.39
C LEU A 101 -24.65 6.25 -12.89
N LEU A 102 -24.08 5.21 -13.41
CA LEU A 102 -23.77 5.05 -14.82
C LEU A 102 -24.73 4.03 -15.42
N ALA A 103 -25.31 4.34 -16.57
CA ALA A 103 -26.11 3.40 -17.34
C ALA A 103 -25.54 3.25 -18.75
N SER A 104 -25.34 2.01 -19.20
CA SER A 104 -24.97 1.71 -20.57
C SER A 104 -26.22 1.54 -21.45
N GLU A 105 -26.07 1.71 -22.76
CA GLU A 105 -27.15 1.45 -23.73
C GLU A 105 -27.66 0.00 -23.67
N ALA A 106 -26.82 -0.94 -23.23
CA ALA A 106 -27.18 -2.34 -23.01
C ALA A 106 -28.02 -2.57 -21.73
N GLY A 107 -28.31 -1.53 -20.94
CA GLY A 107 -29.12 -1.59 -19.73
C GLY A 107 -28.34 -1.97 -18.46
N ALA A 108 -27.01 -2.10 -18.51
CA ALA A 108 -26.21 -2.29 -17.31
C ALA A 108 -26.11 -0.99 -16.52
N VAL A 109 -26.34 -1.07 -15.19
CA VAL A 109 -26.27 0.09 -14.28
C VAL A 109 -25.21 -0.20 -13.20
N ARG A 110 -24.37 0.80 -12.91
CA ARG A 110 -23.33 0.74 -11.88
C ARG A 110 -23.22 2.06 -11.11
N ALA A 111 -23.03 1.95 -9.82
CA ALA A 111 -22.57 3.09 -9.01
C ALA A 111 -21.07 3.31 -9.26
N ALA A 112 -20.68 4.56 -9.39
CA ALA A 112 -19.30 4.97 -9.63
C ALA A 112 -19.00 6.31 -8.95
N GLY A 113 -17.71 6.64 -8.81
CA GLY A 113 -17.25 7.97 -8.44
C GLY A 113 -16.87 8.75 -9.69
N ILE A 114 -17.40 9.98 -9.79
CA ILE A 114 -16.94 10.91 -10.83
C ILE A 114 -15.81 11.78 -10.31
N ARG A 115 -14.85 12.08 -11.18
CA ARG A 115 -13.81 13.08 -10.94
C ARG A 115 -13.74 14.04 -12.12
N GLY A 116 -14.25 15.26 -11.93
CA GLY A 116 -14.13 16.37 -12.87
C GLY A 116 -12.77 17.03 -12.70
N ILE A 117 -12.01 17.13 -13.78
CA ILE A 117 -10.68 17.73 -13.80
C ILE A 117 -10.54 18.71 -14.97
N ASP A 118 -9.67 19.71 -14.80
CA ASP A 118 -9.31 20.61 -15.88
C ASP A 118 -8.23 19.93 -16.75
N SER A 119 -8.63 19.53 -17.95
CA SER A 119 -7.74 18.85 -18.90
C SER A 119 -6.64 19.74 -19.49
N GLN A 120 -6.74 21.06 -19.33
CA GLN A 120 -5.78 22.04 -19.83
C GLN A 120 -4.65 22.32 -18.83
N LEU A 121 -4.84 21.99 -17.54
CA LEU A 121 -3.79 22.12 -16.53
C LEU A 121 -2.85 20.90 -16.59
N ASP A 122 -1.72 21.11 -17.26
CA ASP A 122 -0.81 20.11 -17.79
C ASP A 122 -0.33 19.00 -16.85
N PHE A 123 -0.15 19.27 -15.57
CA PHE A 123 0.59 18.33 -14.72
C PHE A 123 -0.21 17.10 -14.30
N TYR A 124 -1.47 17.28 -13.89
CA TYR A 124 -2.31 16.16 -13.46
C TYR A 124 -2.80 15.33 -14.64
N SER A 125 -3.21 15.99 -15.71
CA SER A 125 -3.65 15.34 -16.93
C SER A 125 -2.52 14.52 -17.58
N GLN A 126 -1.26 14.94 -17.44
CA GLN A 126 -0.12 14.19 -17.97
C GLN A 126 0.05 12.83 -17.29
N ASN A 127 0.02 12.77 -15.94
CA ASN A 127 0.09 11.51 -15.22
C ASN A 127 -1.07 10.57 -15.57
N LEU A 128 -2.29 11.10 -15.72
CA LEU A 128 -3.45 10.31 -16.09
C LEU A 128 -3.40 9.82 -17.54
N ARG A 129 -2.82 10.60 -18.46
CA ARG A 129 -2.59 10.16 -19.86
C ARG A 129 -1.68 8.96 -19.94
N GLU A 130 -0.65 8.89 -19.10
CA GLU A 130 0.28 7.75 -19.02
C GLU A 130 -0.40 6.46 -18.53
N MET A 131 -1.52 6.59 -17.80
CA MET A 131 -2.30 5.45 -17.30
C MET A 131 -3.31 4.92 -18.31
N VAL A 132 -3.55 5.60 -19.45
CA VAL A 132 -4.50 5.16 -20.48
C VAL A 132 -3.93 3.95 -21.22
N VAL A 133 -4.65 2.84 -21.14
CA VAL A 133 -4.28 1.56 -21.75
C VAL A 133 -5.07 1.25 -23.04
N GLY A 134 -6.11 2.04 -23.34
CA GLY A 134 -6.91 1.90 -24.56
C GLY A 134 -7.66 3.19 -24.88
N GLY A 135 -7.80 3.50 -26.18
CA GLY A 135 -8.40 4.74 -26.66
C GLY A 135 -7.52 5.96 -26.46
N GLU A 136 -8.12 7.11 -26.21
CA GLU A 136 -7.45 8.40 -26.07
C GLU A 136 -7.87 9.07 -24.74
N PHE A 137 -6.91 9.78 -24.13
CA PHE A 137 -7.22 10.68 -23.00
C PHE A 137 -7.83 11.98 -23.53
N ARG A 138 -9.14 11.97 -23.72
CA ARG A 138 -9.90 13.12 -24.17
C ARG A 138 -11.04 13.41 -23.18
N LEU A 139 -10.99 14.57 -22.56
CA LEU A 139 -11.98 15.08 -21.62
C LEU A 139 -12.51 16.41 -22.13
N ASP A 140 -13.56 16.33 -22.90
CA ASP A 140 -14.35 17.45 -23.37
C ASP A 140 -15.80 17.29 -22.89
N ASN A 141 -16.72 18.13 -23.42
CA ASN A 141 -18.13 18.07 -22.98
C ASN A 141 -18.87 16.81 -23.45
N GLU A 142 -18.30 16.06 -24.41
CA GLU A 142 -18.93 14.89 -25.01
C GLU A 142 -18.17 13.58 -24.72
N SER A 143 -16.99 13.68 -24.09
CA SER A 143 -16.08 12.56 -23.94
C SER A 143 -15.66 12.35 -22.50
N VAL A 144 -15.50 11.07 -22.13
CA VAL A 144 -15.06 10.64 -20.80
C VAL A 144 -14.01 9.55 -20.88
N VAL A 145 -13.24 9.41 -19.81
CA VAL A 145 -12.27 8.33 -19.62
C VAL A 145 -12.62 7.61 -18.34
N MET A 146 -12.70 6.27 -18.36
CA MET A 146 -13.06 5.50 -17.16
C MET A 146 -12.06 4.40 -16.85
N GLY A 147 -12.09 3.91 -15.62
CA GLY A 147 -11.28 2.77 -15.23
C GLY A 147 -11.65 1.52 -16.04
N ILE A 148 -10.64 0.70 -16.37
CA ILE A 148 -10.83 -0.50 -17.21
C ILE A 148 -11.80 -1.52 -16.58
N GLY A 149 -11.78 -1.66 -15.23
CA GLY A 149 -12.71 -2.52 -14.49
C GLY A 149 -14.15 -2.02 -14.59
N LEU A 150 -14.34 -0.69 -14.49
CA LEU A 150 -15.65 -0.05 -14.62
C LEU A 150 -16.23 -0.23 -16.03
N ALA A 151 -15.42 0.00 -17.07
CA ALA A 151 -15.83 -0.22 -18.46
C ALA A 151 -16.27 -1.68 -18.71
N ARG A 152 -15.49 -2.66 -18.22
CA ARG A 152 -15.83 -4.08 -18.30
C ARG A 152 -17.14 -4.42 -17.57
N SER A 153 -17.35 -3.86 -16.37
CA SER A 153 -18.55 -4.13 -15.56
C SER A 153 -19.84 -3.59 -16.19
N LEU A 154 -19.72 -2.53 -17.02
CA LEU A 154 -20.80 -1.95 -17.81
C LEU A 154 -20.94 -2.58 -19.21
N GLY A 155 -20.01 -3.44 -19.63
CA GLY A 155 -19.95 -4.01 -20.97
C GLY A 155 -19.69 -2.99 -22.06
N LEU A 156 -19.01 -1.86 -21.72
CA LEU A 156 -18.76 -0.76 -22.65
C LEU A 156 -17.46 -0.95 -23.44
N LEU A 157 -17.55 -0.66 -24.72
CA LEU A 157 -16.40 -0.53 -25.63
C LEU A 157 -16.10 0.95 -25.89
N ILE A 158 -14.86 1.25 -26.26
CA ILE A 158 -14.43 2.60 -26.66
C ILE A 158 -15.30 3.07 -27.84
N GLY A 159 -15.78 4.31 -27.76
CA GLY A 159 -16.69 4.91 -28.73
C GLY A 159 -18.18 4.72 -28.41
N GLN A 160 -18.55 3.90 -27.44
CA GLN A 160 -19.94 3.76 -27.02
C GLN A 160 -20.37 4.84 -26.04
N LYS A 161 -21.67 5.08 -25.98
CA LYS A 161 -22.29 6.08 -25.09
C LYS A 161 -22.54 5.52 -23.71
N VAL A 162 -22.38 6.35 -22.72
CA VAL A 162 -22.77 6.11 -21.33
C VAL A 162 -23.56 7.28 -20.79
N THR A 163 -24.60 6.99 -20.05
CA THR A 163 -25.44 8.01 -19.41
C THR A 163 -25.04 8.13 -17.94
N ILE A 164 -24.77 9.34 -17.49
CA ILE A 164 -24.36 9.67 -16.13
C ILE A 164 -25.52 10.35 -15.42
N TYR A 165 -25.91 9.79 -14.28
CA TYR A 165 -26.92 10.36 -13.38
C TYR A 165 -26.25 10.85 -12.10
N PRO A 166 -26.45 12.13 -11.71
CA PRO A 166 -25.91 12.60 -10.42
C PRO A 166 -26.61 11.89 -9.27
N ALA A 167 -25.83 11.44 -8.29
CA ALA A 167 -26.37 10.85 -7.07
C ALA A 167 -26.83 11.95 -6.10
N LYS A 168 -27.61 12.92 -6.56
CA LYS A 168 -28.29 13.90 -5.71
C LYS A 168 -29.58 13.30 -5.24
N ASP A 169 -29.84 13.43 -3.94
CA ASP A 169 -31.09 13.14 -3.25
C ASP A 169 -32.11 12.31 -4.06
N PHE A 170 -31.98 10.99 -3.99
CA PHE A 170 -32.88 10.08 -4.68
C PHE A 170 -34.32 10.11 -4.13
N SER A 171 -34.56 10.86 -3.05
CA SER A 171 -35.89 10.96 -2.44
C SER A 171 -36.96 11.48 -3.42
N PRO A 172 -36.69 12.45 -4.30
CA PRO A 172 -37.67 12.85 -5.33
C PRO A 172 -37.85 11.76 -6.40
N VAL A 173 -36.77 11.03 -6.72
CA VAL A 173 -36.81 9.93 -7.71
C VAL A 173 -37.56 8.73 -7.15
N LEU A 174 -37.29 8.37 -5.88
CA LEU A 174 -38.03 7.31 -5.19
C LEU A 174 -39.50 7.62 -5.04
N LYS A 175 -39.87 8.86 -4.67
CA LYS A 175 -41.27 9.30 -4.64
C LYS A 175 -41.94 9.25 -6.03
N ALA A 176 -41.23 9.69 -7.06
CA ALA A 176 -41.71 9.62 -8.42
C ALA A 176 -41.84 8.18 -8.96
N LEU A 177 -40.98 7.23 -8.47
CA LEU A 177 -41.10 5.80 -8.74
C LEU A 177 -42.31 5.20 -8.01
N GLU A 178 -42.52 5.51 -6.74
CA GLU A 178 -43.69 5.06 -5.98
C GLU A 178 -45.00 5.62 -6.60
N GLU A 179 -44.97 6.87 -7.05
CA GLU A 179 -46.10 7.48 -7.80
C GLU A 179 -46.29 6.81 -9.16
N ALA A 180 -45.20 6.34 -9.81
CA ALA A 180 -45.25 5.64 -11.09
C ALA A 180 -45.85 4.23 -10.99
N GLU A 181 -45.51 3.52 -9.90
CA GLU A 181 -46.10 2.20 -9.61
C GLU A 181 -47.62 2.28 -9.35
N SER A 182 -48.05 3.44 -8.85
CA SER A 182 -49.47 3.70 -8.54
C SER A 182 -50.26 4.39 -9.68
N SER A 183 -49.59 4.78 -10.78
CA SER A 183 -50.16 5.58 -11.87
C SER A 183 -50.66 4.71 -13.01
N PRO A 184 -51.82 5.01 -13.61
CA PRO A 184 -52.32 4.30 -14.75
C PRO A 184 -51.54 4.54 -16.06
N ASP A 185 -50.59 5.47 -16.09
CA ASP A 185 -49.77 5.78 -17.26
C ASP A 185 -48.28 5.80 -16.93
N PRO A 186 -47.60 4.64 -17.06
CA PRO A 186 -46.17 4.50 -16.71
C PRO A 186 -45.22 5.37 -17.54
N LYS A 187 -45.58 5.72 -18.77
CA LYS A 187 -44.77 6.57 -19.65
C LYS A 187 -44.64 8.00 -19.17
N LYS A 188 -45.74 8.59 -18.70
CA LYS A 188 -45.75 9.97 -18.17
C LYS A 188 -44.93 10.11 -16.89
N SER A 189 -44.89 9.05 -16.10
CA SER A 189 -44.12 9.03 -14.85
C SER A 189 -42.62 8.87 -15.12
N LEU A 190 -42.24 8.06 -16.12
CA LEU A 190 -40.88 7.96 -16.61
C LEU A 190 -40.34 9.26 -17.21
N ASP A 191 -41.18 10.01 -17.93
CA ASP A 191 -40.81 11.33 -18.47
C ASP A 191 -40.67 12.39 -17.36
N LYS A 192 -41.47 12.31 -16.29
CA LYS A 192 -41.28 13.14 -15.09
C LYS A 192 -39.97 12.81 -14.36
N ILE A 193 -39.61 11.54 -14.22
CA ILE A 193 -38.36 11.11 -13.64
C ILE A 193 -37.16 11.58 -14.49
N ARG A 194 -37.27 11.47 -15.81
CA ARG A 194 -36.27 12.00 -16.74
C ARG A 194 -36.11 13.51 -16.67
N ALA A 195 -37.20 14.24 -16.43
CA ALA A 195 -37.18 15.69 -16.29
C ALA A 195 -36.61 16.16 -14.93
N LEU A 196 -36.72 15.35 -13.88
CA LEU A 196 -36.17 15.64 -12.56
C LEU A 196 -34.65 15.41 -12.47
N VAL A 197 -34.12 14.54 -13.33
CA VAL A 197 -32.70 14.22 -13.39
C VAL A 197 -32.25 14.44 -14.83
N LEU A 198 -31.58 15.56 -15.09
CA LEU A 198 -30.97 15.82 -16.39
C LEU A 198 -29.74 14.90 -16.51
N PRO A 199 -29.83 13.78 -17.24
CA PRO A 199 -28.70 12.89 -17.42
C PRO A 199 -27.68 13.53 -18.37
N LEU A 200 -26.42 13.29 -18.13
CA LEU A 200 -25.33 13.66 -19.02
C LEU A 200 -25.00 12.46 -19.92
N GLU A 201 -25.24 12.57 -21.22
CA GLU A 201 -24.83 11.55 -22.19
C GLU A 201 -23.45 11.89 -22.75
N VAL A 202 -22.52 10.95 -22.63
CA VAL A 202 -21.13 11.13 -23.07
C VAL A 202 -20.60 9.85 -23.71
N THR A 203 -19.55 9.99 -24.51
CA THR A 203 -18.90 8.89 -25.22
C THR A 203 -17.63 8.45 -24.46
N LEU A 204 -17.44 7.15 -24.33
CA LEU A 204 -16.22 6.57 -23.76
C LEU A 204 -15.06 6.75 -24.75
N ALA A 205 -14.18 7.74 -24.50
CA ALA A 205 -13.02 8.02 -25.35
C ALA A 205 -11.82 7.12 -25.04
N GLY A 206 -11.65 6.74 -23.78
CA GLY A 206 -10.55 5.87 -23.39
C GLY A 206 -10.76 5.19 -22.05
N VAL A 207 -9.92 4.20 -21.78
CA VAL A 207 -9.89 3.48 -20.52
C VAL A 207 -8.52 3.57 -19.89
N PHE A 208 -8.46 3.80 -18.56
CA PHE A 208 -7.23 3.87 -17.80
C PHE A 208 -7.07 2.67 -16.87
N GLN A 209 -5.83 2.39 -16.51
CA GLN A 209 -5.45 1.40 -15.51
C GLN A 209 -4.43 2.02 -14.55
N SER A 210 -4.87 2.37 -13.34
CA SER A 210 -4.03 2.97 -12.30
C SER A 210 -3.23 1.92 -11.52
N GLY A 211 -3.61 0.65 -11.64
CA GLY A 211 -3.10 -0.45 -10.83
C GLY A 211 -3.69 -0.48 -9.42
N ARG A 212 -4.73 0.30 -9.13
CA ARG A 212 -5.59 0.17 -7.94
C ARG A 212 -7.00 -0.23 -8.37
N GLU A 213 -7.43 -1.40 -7.95
CA GLU A 213 -8.74 -1.95 -8.32
C GLU A 213 -9.88 -0.99 -8.01
N GLN A 214 -9.82 -0.29 -6.86
CA GLN A 214 -10.84 0.68 -6.47
C GLN A 214 -10.98 1.81 -7.51
N TYR A 215 -9.86 2.37 -7.99
CA TYR A 215 -9.92 3.41 -9.02
C TYR A 215 -10.30 2.84 -10.38
N ASP A 216 -9.74 1.68 -10.71
CA ASP A 216 -9.96 1.02 -11.99
C ASP A 216 -11.41 0.51 -12.15
N SER A 217 -12.09 0.20 -11.03
CA SER A 217 -13.47 -0.34 -11.03
C SER A 217 -14.56 0.67 -10.66
N GLU A 218 -14.18 1.84 -10.09
CA GLU A 218 -15.16 2.78 -9.54
C GLU A 218 -15.05 4.20 -10.07
N ILE A 219 -13.96 4.59 -10.76
CA ILE A 219 -13.72 6.00 -11.11
C ILE A 219 -13.98 6.27 -12.59
N LEU A 220 -14.72 7.36 -12.81
CA LEU A 220 -14.96 8.00 -14.09
C LEU A 220 -14.35 9.41 -14.11
N LEU A 221 -13.54 9.70 -15.12
CA LEU A 221 -12.96 11.03 -15.35
C LEU A 221 -13.78 11.77 -16.38
N VAL A 222 -14.13 13.02 -16.07
CA VAL A 222 -14.88 13.94 -16.96
C VAL A 222 -14.22 15.32 -16.97
N SER A 223 -14.65 16.19 -17.89
CA SER A 223 -14.25 17.59 -17.86
C SER A 223 -14.75 18.26 -16.56
N LEU A 224 -13.98 19.24 -16.07
CA LEU A 224 -14.37 19.99 -14.88
C LEU A 224 -15.76 20.62 -15.06
N GLN A 225 -16.04 21.14 -16.25
CA GLN A 225 -17.32 21.77 -16.59
C GLN A 225 -18.48 20.77 -16.50
N ASN A 226 -18.36 19.58 -17.10
CA ASN A 226 -19.39 18.55 -17.01
C ASN A 226 -19.68 18.15 -15.56
N ALA A 227 -18.65 18.05 -14.73
CA ALA A 227 -18.83 17.74 -13.32
C ALA A 227 -19.49 18.90 -12.55
N GLN A 228 -19.12 20.16 -12.86
CA GLN A 228 -19.77 21.34 -12.28
C GLN A 228 -21.26 21.41 -12.65
N ASP A 229 -21.59 21.17 -13.91
CA ASP A 229 -22.97 21.15 -14.40
C ASP A 229 -23.78 20.03 -13.74
N LEU A 230 -23.20 18.82 -13.66
CA LEU A 230 -23.84 17.66 -13.05
C LEU A 230 -24.20 17.89 -11.56
N TYR A 231 -23.32 18.57 -10.82
CA TYR A 231 -23.55 18.91 -9.41
C TYR A 231 -24.16 20.29 -9.19
N ASN A 232 -24.49 21.02 -10.27
CA ASN A 232 -25.05 22.37 -10.22
C ASN A 232 -24.20 23.36 -9.41
N LEU A 233 -22.88 23.25 -9.56
CA LEU A 233 -21.91 24.07 -8.81
C LEU A 233 -21.64 25.42 -9.47
N LYS A 234 -22.13 25.65 -10.69
CA LYS A 234 -21.76 26.83 -11.51
C LYS A 234 -20.24 26.87 -11.70
N ASP A 235 -19.57 27.92 -11.19
CA ASP A 235 -18.11 28.08 -11.24
C ASP A 235 -17.39 27.55 -9.96
N ALA A 236 -18.13 27.03 -8.98
CA ALA A 236 -17.53 26.48 -7.77
C ALA A 236 -17.01 25.07 -7.98
N VAL A 237 -16.15 24.60 -7.06
CA VAL A 237 -15.55 23.26 -7.08
C VAL A 237 -15.64 22.62 -5.71
N HIS A 238 -15.42 21.31 -5.61
CA HIS A 238 -15.38 20.62 -4.31
C HIS A 238 -14.05 20.81 -3.60
N GLY A 239 -12.95 21.01 -4.34
CA GLY A 239 -11.66 21.24 -3.73
C GLY A 239 -10.56 21.55 -4.75
N ILE A 240 -9.36 21.76 -4.22
CA ILE A 240 -8.15 22.07 -4.97
C ILE A 240 -7.10 21.04 -4.58
N GLY A 241 -6.59 20.31 -5.56
CA GLY A 241 -5.46 19.43 -5.40
C GLY A 241 -4.15 20.14 -5.75
N ALA A 242 -3.09 19.88 -4.98
CA ALA A 242 -1.76 20.38 -5.29
C ALA A 242 -0.73 19.24 -5.27
N TRP A 243 0.18 19.26 -6.24
CA TRP A 243 1.23 18.26 -6.42
C TRP A 243 2.58 18.83 -6.00
N LEU A 244 3.24 18.16 -5.07
CA LEU A 244 4.56 18.50 -4.57
C LEU A 244 5.66 17.84 -5.43
N ARG A 245 6.86 18.42 -5.43
CA ARG A 245 8.06 17.77 -6.01
C ARG A 245 8.47 16.56 -5.20
N GLU A 246 8.31 16.65 -3.87
CA GLU A 246 8.59 15.61 -2.90
C GLU A 246 7.28 15.19 -2.20
N PRO A 247 6.58 14.15 -2.67
CA PRO A 247 5.27 13.75 -2.14
C PRO A 247 5.26 13.46 -0.64
N TYR A 248 6.35 12.89 -0.15
CA TYR A 248 6.50 12.53 1.26
C TYR A 248 6.69 13.75 2.18
N SER A 249 6.99 14.92 1.63
CA SER A 249 7.05 16.18 2.38
C SER A 249 5.67 16.81 2.61
N ALA A 250 4.58 16.20 2.13
CA ALA A 250 3.22 16.74 2.23
C ALA A 250 2.80 17.12 3.66
N PRO A 251 3.05 16.33 4.72
CA PRO A 251 2.70 16.74 6.09
C PRO A 251 3.39 18.02 6.53
N LEU A 252 4.69 18.17 6.23
CA LEU A 252 5.44 19.39 6.55
C LEU A 252 4.98 20.59 5.71
N ALA A 253 4.65 20.35 4.45
CA ALA A 253 4.11 21.39 3.56
C ALA A 253 2.73 21.85 4.02
N ALA A 254 1.83 20.92 4.38
CA ALA A 254 0.52 21.23 4.92
C ALA A 254 0.62 22.08 6.19
N GLN A 255 1.46 21.70 7.14
CA GLN A 255 1.67 22.44 8.39
C GLN A 255 2.14 23.87 8.13
N LYS A 256 3.03 24.08 7.16
CA LYS A 256 3.56 25.41 6.81
C LYS A 256 2.58 26.27 6.04
N LEU A 257 1.73 25.65 5.21
CA LEU A 257 0.83 26.38 4.33
C LEU A 257 -0.54 26.64 4.97
N ALA A 258 -1.02 25.77 5.85
CA ALA A 258 -2.32 25.89 6.51
C ALA A 258 -2.59 27.28 7.14
N PRO A 259 -1.63 27.91 7.87
CA PRO A 259 -1.86 29.24 8.46
C PRO A 259 -2.04 30.38 7.44
N HIS A 260 -1.72 30.12 6.16
CA HIS A 260 -1.81 31.11 5.07
C HIS A 260 -2.99 30.83 4.12
N MET A 261 -3.73 29.77 4.38
CA MET A 261 -4.94 29.45 3.63
C MET A 261 -6.13 30.31 4.12
N PRO A 262 -7.12 30.59 3.27
CA PRO A 262 -8.38 31.16 3.72
C PRO A 262 -9.02 30.33 4.85
N GLU A 263 -9.61 30.99 5.86
CA GLU A 263 -10.17 30.32 7.06
C GLU A 263 -11.22 29.24 6.77
N HIS A 264 -11.93 29.36 5.64
CA HIS A 264 -12.94 28.40 5.20
C HIS A 264 -12.37 27.19 4.45
N LEU A 265 -11.04 27.15 4.17
CA LEU A 265 -10.39 26.04 3.49
C LEU A 265 -9.51 25.27 4.46
N ARG A 266 -9.76 23.98 4.58
CA ARG A 266 -8.88 23.05 5.27
C ARG A 266 -7.89 22.44 4.30
N LEU A 267 -6.62 22.39 4.73
CA LEU A 267 -5.54 21.78 3.98
C LEU A 267 -5.14 20.46 4.65
N TYR A 268 -5.27 19.36 3.92
CA TYR A 268 -4.88 18.04 4.38
C TYR A 268 -4.07 17.32 3.30
N THR A 269 -3.52 16.17 3.64
CA THR A 269 -2.58 15.43 2.80
C THR A 269 -3.22 14.18 2.22
N TRP A 270 -2.59 13.61 1.18
CA TRP A 270 -2.93 12.29 0.64
C TRP A 270 -2.90 11.18 1.71
N ILE A 271 -2.10 11.34 2.78
CA ILE A 271 -2.05 10.40 3.92
C ILE A 271 -3.33 10.53 4.74
N ASP A 272 -3.79 11.77 5.00
CA ASP A 272 -5.01 12.03 5.76
C ASP A 272 -6.25 11.55 5.00
N GLU A 273 -6.28 11.71 3.67
CA GLU A 273 -7.35 11.21 2.80
C GLU A 273 -7.44 9.68 2.82
N ASN A 274 -6.30 8.99 2.91
CA ASN A 274 -6.23 7.54 2.98
C ASN A 274 -5.91 7.04 4.39
N LYS A 275 -6.33 7.77 5.42
CA LYS A 275 -5.97 7.53 6.82
C LYS A 275 -6.26 6.10 7.27
N GLU A 276 -7.41 5.56 6.91
CA GLU A 276 -7.82 4.20 7.28
C GLU A 276 -6.81 3.14 6.80
N ILE A 277 -6.33 3.27 5.56
CA ILE A 277 -5.36 2.35 4.97
C ILE A 277 -4.02 2.47 5.71
N PHE A 278 -3.54 3.71 5.93
CA PHE A 278 -2.25 3.94 6.60
C PHE A 278 -2.28 3.60 8.08
N ASP A 279 -3.41 3.79 8.76
CA ASP A 279 -3.58 3.36 10.15
C ASP A 279 -3.63 1.84 10.25
N ALA A 280 -4.28 1.13 9.32
CA ALA A 280 -4.26 -0.33 9.24
C ALA A 280 -2.84 -0.87 9.03
N ILE A 281 -2.07 -0.30 8.09
CA ILE A 281 -0.66 -0.66 7.85
C ILE A 281 0.20 -0.40 9.10
N ARG A 282 -0.05 0.71 9.79
CA ARG A 282 0.68 1.03 11.03
C ARG A 282 0.37 0.04 12.14
N MET A 283 -0.91 -0.33 12.30
CA MET A 283 -1.34 -1.34 13.27
C MET A 283 -0.72 -2.71 12.94
N GLU A 284 -0.74 -3.11 11.68
CA GLU A 284 -0.11 -4.35 11.21
C GLU A 284 1.39 -4.37 11.51
N ARG A 285 2.12 -3.29 11.20
CA ARG A 285 3.54 -3.16 11.52
C ARG A 285 3.82 -3.30 13.02
N ASN A 286 3.00 -2.68 13.87
CA ASN A 286 3.13 -2.81 15.31
C ASN A 286 2.91 -4.25 15.76
N THR A 287 1.90 -4.93 15.23
CA THR A 287 1.62 -6.35 15.51
C THR A 287 2.79 -7.23 15.08
N LEU A 288 3.33 -7.01 13.88
CA LEU A 288 4.50 -7.75 13.40
C LEU A 288 5.74 -7.49 14.26
N PHE A 289 5.93 -6.26 14.75
CA PHE A 289 7.02 -5.97 15.68
C PHE A 289 6.96 -6.86 16.94
N PHE A 290 5.78 -7.02 17.54
CA PHE A 290 5.62 -7.92 18.68
C PHE A 290 5.86 -9.38 18.32
N LEU A 291 5.37 -9.85 17.16
CA LEU A 291 5.63 -11.21 16.70
C LEU A 291 7.14 -11.46 16.50
N LEU A 292 7.83 -10.52 15.87
CA LEU A 292 9.27 -10.59 15.67
C LEU A 292 10.04 -10.56 17.01
N LEU A 293 9.60 -9.76 17.97
CA LEU A 293 10.15 -9.74 19.32
C LEU A 293 10.03 -11.13 19.98
N PHE A 294 8.88 -11.79 19.86
CA PHE A 294 8.72 -13.15 20.37
C PHE A 294 9.66 -14.16 19.70
N ILE A 295 9.87 -14.04 18.38
CA ILE A 295 10.84 -14.91 17.66
C ILE A 295 12.25 -14.71 18.22
N VAL A 296 12.67 -13.47 18.48
CA VAL A 296 13.98 -13.17 19.09
C VAL A 296 14.09 -13.77 20.49
N VAL A 297 13.04 -13.66 21.30
CA VAL A 297 13.00 -14.25 22.65
C VAL A 297 13.12 -15.76 22.58
N VAL A 298 12.39 -16.43 21.67
CA VAL A 298 12.48 -17.89 21.48
C VAL A 298 13.87 -18.29 21.03
N ALA A 299 14.50 -17.56 20.11
CA ALA A 299 15.88 -17.80 19.67
C ALA A 299 16.87 -17.65 20.84
N ALA A 300 16.70 -16.63 21.69
CA ALA A 300 17.54 -16.43 22.87
C ALA A 300 17.40 -17.60 23.88
N PHE A 301 16.18 -18.06 24.12
CA PHE A 301 15.95 -19.25 24.96
C PHE A 301 16.55 -20.52 24.36
N SER A 302 16.50 -20.69 23.04
CA SER A 302 17.13 -21.82 22.36
C SER A 302 18.65 -21.83 22.58
N ILE A 303 19.31 -20.67 22.43
CA ILE A 303 20.76 -20.54 22.69
C ILE A 303 21.05 -20.82 24.17
N MET A 304 20.28 -20.24 25.09
CA MET A 304 20.46 -20.44 26.52
C MET A 304 20.33 -21.92 26.91
N ASN A 305 19.28 -22.59 26.44
CA ASN A 305 19.06 -24.01 26.70
C ASN A 305 20.23 -24.87 26.18
N THR A 306 20.72 -24.54 25.00
CA THR A 306 21.93 -25.20 24.43
C THR A 306 23.15 -25.01 25.31
N LEU A 307 23.43 -23.79 25.75
CA LEU A 307 24.58 -23.49 26.61
C LEU A 307 24.48 -24.21 27.96
N ILE A 308 23.30 -24.27 28.57
CA ILE A 308 23.06 -25.03 29.81
C ILE A 308 23.33 -26.50 29.58
N THR A 309 22.73 -27.09 28.55
CA THR A 309 22.88 -28.52 28.25
C THR A 309 24.34 -28.88 27.98
N VAL A 310 25.02 -28.08 27.15
CA VAL A 310 26.45 -28.30 26.86
C VAL A 310 27.31 -28.17 28.11
N THR A 311 27.01 -27.19 28.98
CA THR A 311 27.75 -27.00 30.24
C THR A 311 27.59 -28.20 31.17
N VAL A 312 26.37 -28.73 31.32
CA VAL A 312 26.11 -29.92 32.15
C VAL A 312 26.82 -31.14 31.60
N MET A 313 26.75 -31.38 30.27
CA MET A 313 27.41 -32.52 29.63
C MET A 313 28.93 -32.44 29.70
N LYS A 314 29.50 -31.23 29.79
CA LYS A 314 30.94 -30.96 29.86
C LYS A 314 31.48 -30.78 31.29
N THR A 315 30.69 -31.12 32.32
CA THR A 315 31.08 -30.97 33.73
C THR A 315 32.40 -31.63 34.06
N ARG A 316 32.67 -32.81 33.52
CA ARG A 316 33.96 -33.52 33.72
C ARG A 316 35.15 -32.75 33.13
N GLU A 317 35.00 -32.20 31.94
CA GLU A 317 36.04 -31.41 31.26
C GLU A 317 36.28 -30.09 32.00
N ILE A 318 35.18 -29.46 32.54
CA ILE A 318 35.27 -28.28 33.41
C ILE A 318 36.07 -28.59 34.67
N GLY A 319 35.84 -29.76 35.29
CA GLY A 319 36.62 -30.23 36.45
C GLY A 319 38.11 -30.35 36.16
N VAL A 320 38.47 -30.96 35.01
CA VAL A 320 39.85 -31.05 34.56
C VAL A 320 40.50 -29.68 34.33
N MET A 321 39.79 -28.76 33.68
CA MET A 321 40.29 -27.40 33.47
C MET A 321 40.55 -26.67 34.79
N LYS A 322 39.67 -26.82 35.80
CA LYS A 322 39.87 -26.29 37.15
C LYS A 322 41.08 -26.90 37.86
N ALA A 323 41.25 -28.21 37.73
CA ALA A 323 42.42 -28.90 38.31
C ALA A 323 43.74 -28.45 37.71
N LEU A 324 43.72 -28.02 36.41
CA LEU A 324 44.86 -27.44 35.70
C LEU A 324 45.06 -25.93 35.99
N GLY A 325 44.26 -25.36 36.89
CA GLY A 325 44.41 -23.96 37.34
C GLY A 325 43.58 -22.92 36.57
N ALA A 326 42.63 -23.33 35.74
CA ALA A 326 41.76 -22.38 35.05
C ALA A 326 40.83 -21.63 36.04
N ASN A 327 40.79 -20.32 35.95
CA ASN A 327 39.90 -19.48 36.76
C ASN A 327 38.46 -19.49 36.25
N ARG A 328 37.49 -19.04 37.10
CA ARG A 328 36.07 -19.03 36.76
C ARG A 328 35.78 -18.22 35.51
N ALA A 329 36.42 -17.07 35.35
CA ALA A 329 36.21 -16.19 34.20
C ALA A 329 36.65 -16.86 32.89
N GLN A 330 37.76 -17.55 32.87
CA GLN A 330 38.25 -18.29 31.69
C GLN A 330 37.25 -19.36 31.24
N ILE A 331 36.64 -20.09 32.18
CA ILE A 331 35.64 -21.11 31.88
C ILE A 331 34.37 -20.47 31.33
N ILE A 332 33.86 -19.38 31.94
CA ILE A 332 32.71 -18.64 31.44
C ILE A 332 32.95 -18.13 30.02
N TRP A 333 34.13 -17.56 29.74
CA TRP A 333 34.51 -17.09 28.42
C TRP A 333 34.52 -18.16 27.35
N VAL A 334 34.89 -19.43 27.68
CA VAL A 334 34.82 -20.54 26.73
C VAL A 334 33.37 -20.78 26.27
N PHE A 335 32.42 -20.83 27.17
CA PHE A 335 31.01 -21.07 26.82
C PHE A 335 30.35 -19.84 26.18
N LEU A 336 30.67 -18.61 26.63
CA LEU A 336 30.21 -17.39 25.94
C LEU A 336 30.72 -17.34 24.50
N THR A 337 31.99 -17.63 24.27
CA THR A 337 32.56 -17.68 22.92
C THR A 337 31.88 -18.74 22.06
N GLN A 338 31.50 -19.88 22.63
CA GLN A 338 30.75 -20.92 21.93
C GLN A 338 29.35 -20.40 21.51
N GLY A 339 28.62 -19.78 22.44
CA GLY A 339 27.33 -19.15 22.12
C GLY A 339 27.44 -18.08 21.05
N MET A 340 28.48 -17.24 21.12
CA MET A 340 28.76 -16.20 20.13
C MET A 340 29.03 -16.79 18.73
N ILE A 341 29.78 -17.89 18.64
CA ILE A 341 30.05 -18.58 17.36
C ILE A 341 28.72 -19.13 16.79
N VAL A 342 27.89 -19.78 17.62
CA VAL A 342 26.58 -20.30 17.21
C VAL A 342 25.70 -19.14 16.69
N GLY A 343 25.67 -18.01 17.41
CA GLY A 343 24.95 -16.81 17.01
C GLY A 343 25.44 -16.24 15.67
N ILE A 344 26.75 -16.08 15.49
CA ILE A 344 27.35 -15.58 14.25
C ILE A 344 27.07 -16.53 13.07
N LEU A 345 27.25 -17.84 13.26
CA LEU A 345 26.94 -18.81 12.21
C LEU A 345 25.47 -18.80 11.84
N GLY A 346 24.59 -18.80 12.85
CA GLY A 346 23.14 -18.70 12.63
C GLY A 346 22.74 -17.41 11.93
N ASN A 347 23.38 -16.29 12.28
CA ASN A 347 23.16 -15.00 11.65
C ASN A 347 23.57 -15.00 10.17
N VAL A 348 24.82 -15.38 9.86
CA VAL A 348 25.33 -15.43 8.47
C VAL A 348 24.49 -16.38 7.60
N THR A 349 24.19 -17.56 8.11
CA THR A 349 23.35 -18.54 7.38
C THR A 349 21.89 -18.06 7.28
N GLY A 350 21.36 -17.37 8.30
CA GLY A 350 20.01 -16.79 8.32
C GLY A 350 19.85 -15.66 7.30
N VAL A 351 20.84 -14.77 7.21
CA VAL A 351 20.86 -13.71 6.18
C VAL A 351 20.93 -14.33 4.78
N ALA A 352 21.84 -15.27 4.56
CA ALA A 352 21.98 -15.94 3.27
C ALA A 352 20.68 -16.64 2.86
N LEU A 353 20.04 -17.38 3.78
CA LEU A 353 18.79 -18.08 3.53
C LEU A 353 17.63 -17.09 3.28
N GLY A 354 17.52 -16.05 4.12
CA GLY A 354 16.47 -15.03 3.97
C GLY A 354 16.54 -14.31 2.63
N LEU A 355 17.75 -13.89 2.21
CA LEU A 355 17.94 -13.24 0.91
C LEU A 355 17.69 -14.19 -0.27
N THR A 356 18.07 -15.46 -0.14
CA THR A 356 17.81 -16.48 -1.17
C THR A 356 16.30 -16.73 -1.34
N VAL A 357 15.58 -16.93 -0.24
CA VAL A 357 14.12 -17.11 -0.28
C VAL A 357 13.44 -15.85 -0.85
N LEU A 358 13.92 -14.67 -0.48
CA LEU A 358 13.39 -13.41 -0.98
C LEU A 358 13.60 -13.24 -2.49
N SER A 359 14.77 -13.68 -3.03
CA SER A 359 15.04 -13.62 -4.47
C SER A 359 14.13 -14.55 -5.27
N TRP A 360 13.78 -15.71 -4.71
CA TRP A 360 12.95 -16.71 -5.37
C TRP A 360 11.46 -16.64 -5.01
N ARG A 361 11.02 -15.56 -4.34
CA ARG A 361 9.65 -15.44 -3.81
C ARG A 361 8.57 -15.58 -4.87
N ASN A 362 8.78 -14.99 -6.06
CA ASN A 362 7.80 -15.01 -7.15
C ASN A 362 7.74 -16.38 -7.82
N GLU A 363 8.88 -16.98 -8.11
CA GLU A 363 8.96 -18.33 -8.68
C GLU A 363 8.34 -19.37 -7.72
N PHE A 364 8.58 -19.21 -6.42
CA PHE A 364 7.97 -20.06 -5.40
C PHE A 364 6.46 -19.88 -5.34
N LYS A 365 5.97 -18.63 -5.37
CA LYS A 365 4.53 -18.31 -5.45
C LYS A 365 3.90 -18.96 -6.68
N ASP A 366 4.51 -18.83 -7.85
CA ASP A 366 3.98 -19.34 -9.11
C ASP A 366 3.99 -20.88 -9.14
N TRP A 367 5.06 -21.49 -8.65
CA TRP A 367 5.14 -22.95 -8.49
C TRP A 367 4.07 -23.49 -7.52
N LEU A 368 3.86 -22.81 -6.38
CA LEU A 368 2.87 -23.23 -5.39
C LEU A 368 1.45 -23.06 -5.93
N SER A 369 1.17 -21.93 -6.60
CA SER A 369 -0.12 -21.65 -7.25
C SER A 369 -0.44 -22.71 -8.31
N ALA A 370 0.54 -23.09 -9.14
CA ALA A 370 0.37 -24.12 -10.15
C ALA A 370 0.11 -25.52 -9.55
N ARG A 371 0.72 -25.83 -8.40
CA ARG A 371 0.54 -27.13 -7.72
C ARG A 371 -0.80 -27.23 -6.99
N MET A 372 -1.24 -26.15 -6.35
CA MET A 372 -2.46 -26.14 -5.54
C MET A 372 -3.70 -25.79 -6.35
N GLY A 373 -3.57 -25.32 -7.60
CA GLY A 373 -4.67 -24.84 -8.41
C GLY A 373 -5.37 -23.59 -7.84
N ILE A 374 -4.71 -22.87 -6.94
CA ILE A 374 -5.25 -21.71 -6.23
C ILE A 374 -4.35 -20.51 -6.52
N GLN A 375 -4.94 -19.38 -6.87
CA GLN A 375 -4.20 -18.11 -6.92
C GLN A 375 -3.99 -17.61 -5.49
N ILE A 376 -2.77 -17.76 -4.96
CA ILE A 376 -2.42 -17.37 -3.59
C ILE A 376 -2.51 -15.85 -3.41
N PHE A 377 -2.17 -15.08 -4.46
CA PHE A 377 -2.32 -13.63 -4.53
C PHE A 377 -3.16 -13.28 -5.76
N PRO A 378 -4.52 -13.29 -5.64
CA PRO A 378 -5.38 -12.85 -6.73
C PRO A 378 -5.11 -11.38 -7.05
N PRO A 379 -4.76 -11.01 -8.29
CA PRO A 379 -4.48 -9.62 -8.66
C PRO A 379 -5.64 -8.67 -8.38
N GLY A 380 -6.88 -9.17 -8.44
CA GLY A 380 -8.08 -8.38 -8.14
C GLY A 380 -8.25 -7.99 -6.66
N ILE A 381 -7.66 -8.75 -5.72
CA ILE A 381 -7.76 -8.44 -4.27
C ILE A 381 -6.55 -7.64 -3.82
N TYR A 382 -5.35 -8.11 -4.14
CA TYR A 382 -4.11 -7.52 -3.66
C TYR A 382 -3.52 -6.47 -4.59
N GLN A 383 -4.04 -6.37 -5.84
CA GLN A 383 -3.62 -5.39 -6.86
C GLN A 383 -2.13 -5.49 -7.26
N PHE A 384 -1.47 -6.60 -6.93
CA PHE A 384 -0.08 -6.87 -7.26
C PHE A 384 0.03 -8.17 -8.04
N SER A 385 0.72 -8.15 -9.16
CA SER A 385 1.07 -9.36 -9.92
C SER A 385 2.22 -10.14 -9.27
N GLU A 386 3.07 -9.42 -8.53
CA GLU A 386 4.25 -9.95 -7.85
C GLU A 386 4.18 -9.63 -6.35
N ILE A 387 4.85 -10.43 -5.53
CA ILE A 387 5.01 -10.12 -4.11
C ILE A 387 6.00 -8.95 -3.99
N PRO A 388 5.56 -7.73 -3.62
CA PRO A 388 6.48 -6.63 -3.47
C PRO A 388 7.43 -6.90 -2.30
N ALA A 389 8.70 -6.60 -2.48
CA ALA A 389 9.68 -6.70 -1.42
C ALA A 389 10.80 -5.69 -1.64
N GLU A 390 11.17 -4.99 -0.59
CA GLU A 390 12.25 -4.00 -0.62
C GLU A 390 13.30 -4.35 0.44
N ILE A 391 14.55 -4.42 0.00
CA ILE A 391 15.68 -4.73 0.87
C ILE A 391 16.30 -3.42 1.34
N ILE A 392 16.13 -3.09 2.63
CA ILE A 392 16.76 -1.93 3.23
C ILE A 392 17.98 -2.40 4.05
N PRO A 393 19.22 -2.13 3.60
CA PRO A 393 20.43 -2.64 4.26
C PRO A 393 20.55 -2.25 5.73
N SER A 394 20.04 -1.07 6.11
CA SER A 394 20.05 -0.63 7.51
C SER A 394 19.20 -1.51 8.43
N TRP A 395 18.08 -2.03 7.95
CA TRP A 395 17.25 -2.97 8.71
C TRP A 395 17.95 -4.32 8.89
N ILE A 396 18.61 -4.82 7.84
CA ILE A 396 19.40 -6.06 7.95
C ILE A 396 20.50 -5.88 9.00
N ALA A 397 21.20 -4.74 8.99
CA ALA A 397 22.24 -4.45 9.99
C ALA A 397 21.71 -4.36 11.43
N ILE A 398 20.45 -3.93 11.64
CA ILE A 398 19.82 -3.90 12.97
C ILE A 398 19.40 -5.31 13.43
N ILE A 399 18.99 -6.16 12.51
CA ILE A 399 18.58 -7.55 12.79
C ILE A 399 19.80 -8.42 13.17
N CYS A 400 20.95 -8.13 12.59
CA CYS A 400 22.20 -8.89 12.79
C CYS A 400 22.95 -8.47 14.04
#